data_9ef4bbf4707d494f65589f3e26385460
#
_entry.id   9ef4bbf4707d494f65589f3e26385460
#
_cell.length_a   1.000
_cell.length_b   1.000
_cell.length_c   1.000
_cell.angle_alpha   90.00
_cell.angle_beta   90.00
_cell.angle_gamma   90.00
#
_symmetry.space_group_name_H-M   'P 1'
#
loop_
_entity.id
_entity.type
_entity.pdbx_description
1 polymer ?
#
loop_
_entity_poly.entity_id
_entity_poly.type
_entity_poly.pdbx_seq_one_letter_code
_entity_poly.pdbx_strand_id
1 'polypeptide(L)'
;AGYMNAIVTQLTANGAKGAIANIPDVDKIPFFTTVPINGLVLTAAQAQQLTAAYAQQGLNITFQEGANNFVVNEDGVVRKLKEGERLLLTVPQDQIKCQGLGSMVPIDDRFVLSEEELEIINTAVENYNSTIQSIANSKNLAYVDMNAYLDRLAQGFIINGVRYNASLVTGNAFSLDGIHFTPRAAALVANEFIRSINAKYNSTVPLVDETQYRAVLLP
;
A
#
# COMPACT_ATOMS: atom_id res chain seq x y z
N ALA A 1 10.96 -16.75 -11.80
CA ALA A 1 10.23 -17.97 -12.18
C ALA A 1 10.99 -19.25 -11.80
N GLY A 2 12.28 -19.41 -12.20
CA GLY A 2 13.03 -20.65 -12.04
C GLY A 2 13.17 -21.14 -10.59
N TYR A 3 13.64 -20.29 -9.69
CA TYR A 3 13.85 -20.65 -8.29
C TYR A 3 12.55 -21.01 -7.56
N MET A 4 11.48 -20.26 -7.80
CA MET A 4 10.18 -20.53 -7.19
C MET A 4 9.62 -21.88 -7.64
N ASN A 5 9.71 -22.17 -8.94
CA ASN A 5 9.28 -23.47 -9.47
C ASN A 5 10.11 -24.62 -8.88
N ALA A 6 11.42 -24.46 -8.71
CA ALA A 6 12.30 -25.47 -8.09
C ALA A 6 11.90 -25.73 -6.63
N ILE A 7 11.70 -24.66 -5.85
CA ILE A 7 11.27 -24.77 -4.42
C ILE A 7 9.92 -25.49 -4.33
N VAL A 8 8.92 -25.02 -5.10
CA VAL A 8 7.59 -25.62 -5.08
C VAL A 8 7.62 -27.09 -5.54
N THR A 9 8.42 -27.41 -6.56
CA THR A 9 8.59 -28.80 -7.03
C THR A 9 9.14 -29.69 -5.93
N GLN A 10 10.11 -29.21 -5.16
CA GLN A 10 10.70 -29.97 -4.07
C GLN A 10 9.72 -30.13 -2.88
N LEU A 11 9.00 -29.04 -2.52
CA LEU A 11 8.01 -29.08 -1.45
C LEU A 11 6.79 -29.95 -1.78
N THR A 12 6.45 -30.10 -3.07
CA THR A 12 5.32 -30.92 -3.53
C THR A 12 5.76 -32.31 -4.00
N ALA A 13 7.02 -32.68 -3.80
CA ALA A 13 7.50 -34.03 -4.03
C ALA A 13 6.67 -35.04 -3.21
N ASN A 14 6.48 -36.24 -3.76
CA ASN A 14 5.68 -37.31 -3.12
C ASN A 14 4.18 -36.97 -2.90
N GLY A 15 3.63 -36.04 -3.70
CA GLY A 15 2.20 -35.71 -3.65
C GLY A 15 1.79 -34.82 -2.49
N ALA A 16 2.72 -34.10 -1.87
CA ALA A 16 2.38 -33.13 -0.84
C ALA A 16 1.48 -32.02 -1.39
N LYS A 17 0.45 -31.68 -0.61
CA LYS A 17 -0.49 -30.59 -0.90
C LYS A 17 0.05 -29.28 -0.35
N GLY A 18 -0.37 -28.15 -0.91
CA GLY A 18 0.05 -26.85 -0.41
C GLY A 18 -0.86 -25.72 -0.90
N ALA A 19 -0.62 -24.55 -0.36
CA ALA A 19 -1.24 -23.31 -0.81
C ALA A 19 -0.14 -22.32 -1.20
N ILE A 20 -0.43 -21.50 -2.20
CA ILE A 20 0.46 -20.45 -2.67
C ILE A 20 -0.37 -19.18 -2.88
N ALA A 21 0.13 -18.06 -2.40
CA ALA A 21 -0.52 -16.77 -2.56
C ALA A 21 0.17 -15.93 -3.63
N ASN A 22 -0.61 -15.13 -4.35
CA ASN A 22 -0.07 -14.06 -5.18
C ASN A 22 0.32 -12.84 -4.33
N ILE A 23 0.96 -11.87 -4.96
CA ILE A 23 1.43 -10.63 -4.34
C ILE A 23 0.33 -9.58 -4.51
N PRO A 24 -0.10 -8.89 -3.43
CA PRO A 24 -1.03 -7.77 -3.53
C PRO A 24 -0.38 -6.53 -4.16
N ASP A 25 -1.19 -5.58 -4.64
CA ASP A 25 -0.73 -4.28 -5.10
C ASP A 25 -0.28 -3.46 -3.89
N VAL A 26 1.02 -3.43 -3.68
CA VAL A 26 1.62 -2.87 -2.46
C VAL A 26 1.40 -1.37 -2.30
N ASP A 27 1.19 -0.63 -3.40
CA ASP A 27 0.91 0.81 -3.37
C ASP A 27 -0.48 1.18 -2.81
N LYS A 28 -1.35 0.19 -2.56
CA LYS A 28 -2.69 0.36 -1.97
C LYS A 28 -2.70 0.29 -0.44
N ILE A 29 -1.57 -0.02 0.19
CA ILE A 29 -1.48 -0.08 1.66
C ILE A 29 -1.34 1.33 2.28
N PRO A 30 -1.68 1.51 3.57
CA PRO A 30 -1.65 2.82 4.24
C PRO A 30 -0.31 3.54 4.17
N PHE A 31 0.79 2.81 4.10
CA PHE A 31 2.13 3.40 3.98
C PHE A 31 2.27 4.34 2.78
N PHE A 32 1.55 4.05 1.68
CA PHE A 32 1.58 4.85 0.45
C PHE A 32 0.33 5.72 0.25
N THR A 33 -0.74 5.50 1.02
CA THR A 33 -2.03 6.16 0.78
C THR A 33 -2.46 7.13 1.87
N THR A 34 -1.77 7.14 3.03
CA THR A 34 -2.18 7.95 4.18
C THR A 34 -1.88 9.43 4.00
N VAL A 35 -0.77 9.79 3.37
CA VAL A 35 -0.38 11.18 3.16
C VAL A 35 -0.81 11.61 1.75
N PRO A 36 -1.85 12.46 1.61
CA PRO A 36 -2.31 12.89 0.30
C PRO A 36 -1.29 13.83 -0.33
N ILE A 37 -0.99 13.66 -1.61
CA ILE A 37 -0.04 14.52 -2.34
C ILE A 37 -0.51 15.97 -2.42
N ASN A 38 -1.82 16.22 -2.34
CA ASN A 38 -2.49 17.54 -2.40
C ASN A 38 -2.84 18.09 -1.01
N GLY A 39 -2.13 17.64 0.03
CA GLY A 39 -2.38 18.04 1.41
C GLY A 39 -1.98 19.47 1.78
N LEU A 40 -1.38 20.24 0.87
CA LEU A 40 -1.00 21.62 1.10
C LEU A 40 -2.21 22.55 0.87
N VAL A 41 -2.91 22.90 1.95
CA VAL A 41 -4.08 23.79 1.87
C VAL A 41 -3.65 25.22 2.18
N LEU A 42 -3.89 26.14 1.23
CA LEU A 42 -3.45 27.53 1.30
C LEU A 42 -4.63 28.51 1.21
N THR A 43 -4.53 29.64 1.92
CA THR A 43 -5.35 30.82 1.65
C THR A 43 -4.88 31.53 0.38
N ALA A 44 -5.70 32.40 -0.19
CA ALA A 44 -5.32 33.18 -1.38
C ALA A 44 -4.03 33.99 -1.15
N ALA A 45 -3.86 34.62 0.01
CA ALA A 45 -2.68 35.37 0.36
C ALA A 45 -1.41 34.47 0.46
N GLN A 46 -1.53 33.29 1.09
CA GLN A 46 -0.43 32.33 1.19
C GLN A 46 -0.03 31.80 -0.19
N ALA A 47 -1.00 31.51 -1.05
CA ALA A 47 -0.75 31.05 -2.42
C ALA A 47 0.00 32.09 -3.25
N GLN A 48 -0.39 33.37 -3.18
CA GLN A 48 0.31 34.47 -3.84
C GLN A 48 1.73 34.64 -3.31
N GLN A 49 1.90 34.63 -2.00
CA GLN A 49 3.21 34.77 -1.34
C GLN A 49 4.15 33.63 -1.75
N LEU A 50 3.67 32.40 -1.72
CA LEU A 50 4.47 31.23 -2.08
C LEU A 50 4.83 31.23 -3.57
N THR A 51 3.89 31.56 -4.44
CA THR A 51 4.14 31.73 -5.88
C THR A 51 5.23 32.79 -6.14
N ALA A 52 5.14 33.94 -5.47
CA ALA A 52 6.15 34.99 -5.61
C ALA A 52 7.54 34.55 -5.09
N ALA A 53 7.60 33.80 -3.99
CA ALA A 53 8.84 33.28 -3.43
C ALA A 53 9.56 32.32 -4.40
N TYR A 54 8.82 31.43 -5.07
CA TYR A 54 9.40 30.53 -6.07
C TYR A 54 9.80 31.28 -7.35
N ALA A 55 9.02 32.26 -7.80
CA ALA A 55 9.38 33.13 -8.94
C ALA A 55 10.68 33.90 -8.70
N GLN A 56 10.91 34.37 -7.47
CA GLN A 56 12.19 35.05 -7.09
C GLN A 56 13.41 34.13 -7.17
N GLN A 57 13.19 32.81 -7.05
CA GLN A 57 14.23 31.78 -7.22
C GLN A 57 14.37 31.33 -8.69
N GLY A 58 13.64 31.93 -9.61
CA GLY A 58 13.65 31.56 -11.03
C GLY A 58 12.84 30.28 -11.34
N LEU A 59 12.00 29.84 -10.39
CA LEU A 59 11.20 28.63 -10.54
C LEU A 59 9.75 29.00 -10.90
N ASN A 60 9.21 28.38 -11.96
CA ASN A 60 7.84 28.60 -12.41
C ASN A 60 6.86 27.63 -11.71
N ILE A 61 6.73 27.79 -10.37
CA ILE A 61 5.82 26.99 -9.54
C ILE A 61 4.73 27.92 -9.02
N THR A 62 3.47 27.63 -9.40
CA THR A 62 2.31 28.45 -9.03
C THR A 62 1.41 27.72 -8.03
N PHE A 63 0.79 28.46 -7.13
CA PHE A 63 -0.15 27.97 -6.14
C PHE A 63 -1.48 28.69 -6.23
N GLN A 64 -2.54 28.03 -5.80
CA GLN A 64 -3.89 28.57 -5.78
C GLN A 64 -4.48 28.46 -4.37
N GLU A 65 -5.55 29.19 -4.11
CA GLU A 65 -6.33 29.00 -2.90
C GLU A 65 -6.91 27.58 -2.84
N GLY A 66 -6.90 26.99 -1.64
CA GLY A 66 -7.35 25.63 -1.41
C GLY A 66 -6.22 24.60 -1.48
N ALA A 67 -6.55 23.39 -1.91
CA ALA A 67 -5.62 22.26 -1.95
C ALA A 67 -4.60 22.41 -3.09
N ASN A 68 -3.34 22.16 -2.78
CA ASN A 68 -2.22 22.14 -3.72
C ASN A 68 -1.38 20.90 -3.48
N ASN A 69 -0.74 20.41 -4.53
CA ASN A 69 0.27 19.38 -4.41
C ASN A 69 1.51 19.94 -3.72
N PHE A 70 2.11 19.13 -2.85
CA PHE A 70 3.39 19.45 -2.21
C PHE A 70 4.50 19.62 -3.24
N VAL A 71 5.53 20.39 -2.86
CA VAL A 71 6.73 20.58 -3.67
C VAL A 71 7.79 19.57 -3.24
N VAL A 72 8.45 18.96 -4.20
CA VAL A 72 9.52 17.99 -4.05
C VAL A 72 10.78 18.48 -4.75
N ASN A 73 11.93 18.03 -4.26
CA ASN A 73 13.22 18.15 -4.95
C ASN A 73 13.64 16.76 -5.44
N GLU A 74 13.53 16.53 -6.73
CA GLU A 74 13.91 15.29 -7.39
C GLU A 74 15.22 15.51 -8.13
N ASP A 75 16.32 14.95 -7.63
CA ASP A 75 17.65 15.08 -8.21
C ASP A 75 18.09 16.53 -8.52
N GLY A 76 17.72 17.46 -7.65
CA GLY A 76 18.02 18.88 -7.83
C GLY A 76 16.98 19.66 -8.65
N VAL A 77 15.96 19.01 -9.17
CA VAL A 77 14.82 19.65 -9.86
C VAL A 77 13.68 19.84 -8.89
N VAL A 78 13.36 21.13 -8.62
CA VAL A 78 12.24 21.48 -7.74
C VAL A 78 10.95 21.55 -8.56
N ARG A 79 9.95 20.74 -8.19
CA ARG A 79 8.66 20.64 -8.88
C ARG A 79 7.52 20.33 -7.90
N LYS A 80 6.29 20.50 -8.31
CA LYS A 80 5.16 19.91 -7.58
C LYS A 80 5.07 18.40 -7.81
N LEU A 81 4.57 17.68 -6.81
CA LEU A 81 4.16 16.29 -6.99
C LEU A 81 3.10 16.20 -8.09
N LYS A 82 3.19 15.15 -8.89
CA LYS A 82 2.24 14.84 -9.97
C LYS A 82 1.10 13.96 -9.45
N GLU A 83 -0.01 13.98 -10.15
CA GLU A 83 -1.07 13.02 -9.92
C GLU A 83 -0.54 11.60 -10.23
N GLY A 84 -0.88 10.63 -9.42
CA GLY A 84 -0.33 9.26 -9.54
C GLY A 84 0.84 8.97 -8.60
N GLU A 85 1.68 9.95 -8.25
CA GLU A 85 2.76 9.77 -7.29
C GLU A 85 2.25 9.47 -5.87
N ARG A 86 3.10 8.92 -5.03
CA ARG A 86 2.78 8.61 -3.63
C ARG A 86 3.76 9.30 -2.70
N LEU A 87 3.25 9.82 -1.59
CA LEU A 87 4.06 10.34 -0.51
C LEU A 87 4.11 9.31 0.61
N LEU A 88 5.32 8.89 0.98
CA LEU A 88 5.52 7.83 1.97
C LEU A 88 5.08 8.29 3.37
N LEU A 89 4.53 7.38 4.15
CA LEU A 89 4.11 7.65 5.54
C LEU A 89 5.28 8.14 6.42
N THR A 90 6.52 7.81 6.06
CA THR A 90 7.74 8.20 6.77
C THR A 90 8.16 9.65 6.55
N VAL A 91 7.50 10.40 5.65
CA VAL A 91 7.77 11.83 5.51
C VAL A 91 7.56 12.54 6.86
N PRO A 92 8.44 13.46 7.28
CA PRO A 92 8.34 14.12 8.58
C PRO A 92 7.06 14.97 8.71
N GLN A 93 6.04 14.41 9.34
CA GLN A 93 4.70 15.01 9.45
C GLN A 93 4.70 16.31 10.26
N ASP A 94 5.54 16.42 11.27
CA ASP A 94 5.75 17.62 12.08
C ASP A 94 6.34 18.76 11.23
N GLN A 95 7.27 18.44 10.33
CA GLN A 95 7.89 19.43 9.45
C GLN A 95 6.89 19.90 8.37
N ILE A 96 6.05 19.00 7.84
CA ILE A 96 4.96 19.38 6.94
C ILE A 96 4.00 20.37 7.63
N LYS A 97 3.60 20.07 8.86
CA LYS A 97 2.60 20.86 9.59
C LYS A 97 3.12 22.19 10.10
N CYS A 98 4.39 22.24 10.53
CA CYS A 98 4.90 23.36 11.34
C CYS A 98 6.14 24.04 10.76
N GLN A 99 6.85 23.44 9.80
CA GLN A 99 8.15 23.95 9.32
C GLN A 99 8.20 24.22 7.81
N GLY A 100 7.04 24.12 7.14
CA GLY A 100 6.91 24.43 5.71
C GLY A 100 7.52 23.40 4.76
N LEU A 101 7.77 22.17 5.22
CA LEU A 101 8.18 21.09 4.35
C LEU A 101 7.06 20.78 3.34
N GLY A 102 7.43 20.67 2.07
CA GLY A 102 6.48 20.49 0.97
C GLY A 102 5.83 21.80 0.49
N SER A 103 6.20 22.95 1.09
CA SER A 103 5.76 24.27 0.66
C SER A 103 6.96 25.20 0.44
N MET A 104 7.51 25.82 1.47
CA MET A 104 8.70 26.65 1.38
C MET A 104 10.00 25.84 1.25
N VAL A 105 10.03 24.65 1.82
CA VAL A 105 11.13 23.71 1.76
C VAL A 105 10.66 22.47 0.97
N PRO A 106 11.23 22.18 -0.19
CA PRO A 106 10.85 21.00 -0.97
C PRO A 106 11.09 19.71 -0.18
N ILE A 107 10.20 18.72 -0.36
CA ILE A 107 10.38 17.37 0.18
C ILE A 107 11.49 16.68 -0.63
N ASP A 108 12.34 15.95 0.04
CA ASP A 108 13.38 15.10 -0.55
C ASP A 108 12.71 13.89 -1.24
N ASP A 109 13.15 13.52 -2.44
CA ASP A 109 12.58 12.48 -3.29
C ASP A 109 12.56 11.09 -2.65
N ARG A 110 13.48 10.81 -1.71
CA ARG A 110 13.44 9.55 -0.92
C ARG A 110 12.12 9.31 -0.18
N PHE A 111 11.28 10.33 -0.03
CA PHE A 111 9.94 10.21 0.57
C PHE A 111 8.83 10.13 -0.49
N VAL A 112 9.17 10.08 -1.74
CA VAL A 112 8.24 10.02 -2.87
C VAL A 112 8.42 8.69 -3.60
N LEU A 113 7.34 8.09 -4.02
CA LEU A 113 7.33 7.02 -5.01
C LEU A 113 6.78 7.63 -6.30
N SER A 114 7.63 7.75 -7.29
CA SER A 114 7.32 8.36 -8.59
C SER A 114 6.38 7.49 -9.41
N GLU A 115 5.76 8.05 -10.43
CA GLU A 115 4.90 7.31 -11.36
C GLU A 115 5.70 6.22 -12.10
N GLU A 116 6.96 6.52 -12.48
CA GLU A 116 7.84 5.57 -13.15
C GLU A 116 8.22 4.39 -12.25
N GLU A 117 8.53 4.65 -10.97
CA GLU A 117 8.79 3.59 -9.99
C GLU A 117 7.55 2.74 -9.74
N LEU A 118 6.36 3.36 -9.66
CA LEU A 118 5.09 2.65 -9.54
C LEU A 118 4.83 1.73 -10.73
N GLU A 119 5.09 2.19 -11.96
CA GLU A 119 4.94 1.37 -13.17
C GLU A 119 5.89 0.16 -13.14
N ILE A 120 7.15 0.36 -12.72
CA ILE A 120 8.11 -0.73 -12.55
C ILE A 120 7.61 -1.75 -11.52
N ILE A 121 7.12 -1.28 -10.37
CA ILE A 121 6.61 -2.13 -9.30
C ILE A 121 5.38 -2.91 -9.78
N ASN A 122 4.41 -2.25 -10.39
CA ASN A 122 3.16 -2.86 -10.85
C ASN A 122 3.45 -3.90 -11.94
N THR A 123 4.30 -3.58 -12.91
CA THR A 123 4.75 -4.54 -13.94
C THR A 123 5.44 -5.76 -13.31
N ALA A 124 6.28 -5.56 -12.30
CA ALA A 124 6.93 -6.66 -11.60
C ALA A 124 5.92 -7.53 -10.84
N VAL A 125 4.94 -6.93 -10.16
CA VAL A 125 3.88 -7.63 -9.44
C VAL A 125 3.03 -8.47 -10.40
N GLU A 126 2.61 -7.91 -11.53
CA GLU A 126 1.85 -8.64 -12.56
C GLU A 126 2.62 -9.86 -13.09
N ASN A 127 3.89 -9.69 -13.42
CA ASN A 127 4.76 -10.76 -13.91
C ASN A 127 4.96 -11.86 -12.85
N TYR A 128 5.15 -11.47 -11.58
CA TYR A 128 5.24 -12.45 -10.49
C TYR A 128 3.92 -13.18 -10.29
N ASN A 129 2.79 -12.48 -10.29
CA ASN A 129 1.48 -13.06 -10.09
C ASN A 129 1.08 -14.03 -11.20
N SER A 130 1.39 -13.70 -12.46
CA SER A 130 1.24 -14.62 -13.59
C SER A 130 2.07 -15.90 -13.40
N THR A 131 3.32 -15.76 -12.96
CA THR A 131 4.20 -16.89 -12.66
C THR A 131 3.66 -17.75 -11.51
N ILE A 132 3.22 -17.12 -10.41
CA ILE A 132 2.67 -17.79 -9.23
C ILE A 132 1.42 -18.59 -9.61
N GLN A 133 0.51 -17.99 -10.37
CA GLN A 133 -0.70 -18.64 -10.83
C GLN A 133 -0.40 -19.86 -11.72
N SER A 134 0.55 -19.71 -12.65
CA SER A 134 1.01 -20.81 -13.50
C SER A 134 1.57 -21.98 -12.67
N ILE A 135 2.39 -21.69 -11.66
CA ILE A 135 2.95 -22.71 -10.76
C ILE A 135 1.82 -23.36 -9.94
N ALA A 136 0.88 -22.58 -9.37
CA ALA A 136 -0.25 -23.11 -8.63
C ALA A 136 -1.06 -24.12 -9.46
N ASN A 137 -1.35 -23.75 -10.71
CA ASN A 137 -2.08 -24.61 -11.65
C ASN A 137 -1.29 -25.88 -12.00
N SER A 138 -0.02 -25.75 -12.38
CA SER A 138 0.81 -26.87 -12.80
C SER A 138 1.09 -27.89 -11.68
N LYS A 139 1.14 -27.42 -10.42
CA LYS A 139 1.36 -28.25 -9.24
C LYS A 139 0.10 -28.60 -8.48
N ASN A 140 -1.07 -28.23 -9.02
CA ASN A 140 -2.39 -28.50 -8.42
C ASN A 140 -2.52 -27.98 -6.97
N LEU A 141 -1.96 -26.77 -6.71
CA LEU A 141 -1.99 -26.14 -5.38
C LEU A 141 -3.26 -25.31 -5.16
N ALA A 142 -3.59 -25.04 -3.91
CA ALA A 142 -4.57 -24.04 -3.55
C ALA A 142 -3.98 -22.64 -3.87
N TYR A 143 -4.62 -21.92 -4.77
CA TYR A 143 -4.25 -20.55 -5.09
C TYR A 143 -5.02 -19.59 -4.18
N VAL A 144 -4.29 -18.70 -3.52
CA VAL A 144 -4.86 -17.67 -2.63
C VAL A 144 -4.67 -16.31 -3.28
N ASP A 145 -5.78 -15.69 -3.69
CA ASP A 145 -5.74 -14.40 -4.36
C ASP A 145 -5.68 -13.24 -3.37
N MET A 146 -4.46 -12.97 -2.88
CA MET A 146 -4.20 -11.87 -1.96
C MET A 146 -4.24 -10.50 -2.65
N ASN A 147 -4.05 -10.45 -3.97
CA ASN A 147 -4.22 -9.22 -4.75
C ASN A 147 -5.69 -8.77 -4.71
N ALA A 148 -6.61 -9.64 -5.08
CA ALA A 148 -8.04 -9.36 -4.98
C ALA A 148 -8.51 -9.17 -3.52
N TYR A 149 -7.87 -9.82 -2.55
CA TYR A 149 -8.17 -9.60 -1.14
C TYR A 149 -7.83 -8.16 -0.70
N LEU A 150 -6.66 -7.63 -1.08
CA LEU A 150 -6.27 -6.27 -0.75
C LEU A 150 -7.18 -5.24 -1.44
N ASP A 151 -7.63 -5.51 -2.67
CA ASP A 151 -8.61 -4.66 -3.37
C ASP A 151 -9.94 -4.58 -2.62
N ARG A 152 -10.44 -5.71 -2.15
CA ARG A 152 -11.66 -5.74 -1.31
C ARG A 152 -11.44 -4.99 0.01
N LEU A 153 -10.25 -5.14 0.61
CA LEU A 153 -9.90 -4.44 1.84
C LEU A 153 -9.83 -2.93 1.62
N ALA A 154 -9.27 -2.47 0.50
CA ALA A 154 -9.22 -1.05 0.16
C ALA A 154 -10.64 -0.44 0.01
N GLN A 155 -11.57 -1.18 -0.57
CA GLN A 155 -13.00 -0.79 -0.65
C GLN A 155 -13.72 -0.87 0.71
N GLY A 156 -13.22 -1.72 1.59
CA GLY A 156 -13.79 -1.97 2.91
C GLY A 156 -14.88 -3.03 2.92
N PHE A 157 -14.86 -3.85 3.96
CA PHE A 157 -15.89 -4.86 4.23
C PHE A 157 -16.19 -4.95 5.73
N ILE A 158 -17.28 -5.64 6.07
CA ILE A 158 -17.71 -5.84 7.46
C ILE A 158 -17.68 -7.34 7.76
N ILE A 159 -17.02 -7.71 8.86
CA ILE A 159 -17.04 -9.07 9.43
C ILE A 159 -17.39 -8.94 10.91
N ASN A 160 -18.37 -9.71 11.38
CA ASN A 160 -18.82 -9.72 12.78
C ASN A 160 -19.11 -8.31 13.34
N GLY A 161 -19.67 -7.42 12.49
CA GLY A 161 -20.01 -6.05 12.88
C GLY A 161 -18.82 -5.07 12.89
N VAL A 162 -17.59 -5.54 12.65
CA VAL A 162 -16.41 -4.69 12.55
C VAL A 162 -16.10 -4.38 11.10
N ARG A 163 -15.92 -3.08 10.80
CA ARG A 163 -15.49 -2.63 9.48
C ARG A 163 -13.97 -2.71 9.37
N TYR A 164 -13.50 -3.32 8.27
CA TYR A 164 -12.10 -3.38 7.89
C TYR A 164 -11.88 -2.64 6.58
N ASN A 165 -10.85 -1.81 6.51
CA ASN A 165 -10.41 -1.14 5.29
C ASN A 165 -8.91 -0.80 5.38
N ALA A 166 -8.36 -0.21 4.31
CA ALA A 166 -6.96 0.17 4.23
C ALA A 166 -6.63 1.55 4.84
N SER A 167 -7.50 2.12 5.68
CA SER A 167 -7.17 3.37 6.38
C SER A 167 -6.23 3.11 7.55
N LEU A 168 -5.20 3.95 7.70
CA LEU A 168 -4.28 3.87 8.82
C LEU A 168 -5.06 4.08 10.15
N VAL A 169 -4.76 3.27 11.15
CA VAL A 169 -5.37 3.29 12.50
C VAL A 169 -6.86 2.91 12.49
N THR A 170 -7.69 3.65 11.79
CA THR A 170 -9.16 3.51 11.82
C THR A 170 -9.69 2.37 10.98
N GLY A 171 -8.88 1.84 10.07
CA GLY A 171 -9.26 0.74 9.17
C GLY A 171 -9.23 -0.64 9.80
N ASN A 172 -8.74 -0.79 11.02
CA ASN A 172 -8.62 -2.04 11.79
C ASN A 172 -7.74 -3.13 11.15
N ALA A 173 -7.25 -2.93 9.93
CA ALA A 173 -6.52 -3.94 9.17
C ALA A 173 -5.01 -3.82 9.34
N PHE A 174 -4.46 -2.60 9.29
CA PHE A 174 -3.02 -2.37 9.32
C PHE A 174 -2.54 -1.88 10.68
N SER A 175 -1.30 -2.24 11.03
CA SER A 175 -0.60 -1.72 12.20
C SER A 175 -0.18 -0.26 11.97
N LEU A 176 0.42 0.37 13.00
CA LEU A 176 0.80 1.78 12.95
C LEU A 176 1.92 2.09 11.95
N ASP A 177 2.61 1.08 11.45
CA ASP A 177 3.61 1.24 10.39
C ASP A 177 2.98 1.38 8.98
N GLY A 178 1.67 1.12 8.86
CA GLY A 178 0.94 1.18 7.60
C GLY A 178 1.27 0.06 6.60
N ILE A 179 2.06 -0.94 7.00
CA ILE A 179 2.56 -2.04 6.15
C ILE A 179 2.02 -3.38 6.63
N HIS A 180 2.27 -3.72 7.89
CA HIS A 180 1.92 -5.03 8.44
C HIS A 180 0.47 -5.06 8.90
N PHE A 181 -0.16 -6.20 8.77
CA PHE A 181 -1.49 -6.43 9.32
C PHE A 181 -1.47 -6.45 10.85
N THR A 182 -2.56 -6.00 11.44
CA THR A 182 -2.82 -6.28 12.86
C THR A 182 -2.97 -7.78 13.10
N PRO A 183 -2.76 -8.30 14.32
CA PRO A 183 -3.03 -9.71 14.61
C PRO A 183 -4.44 -10.16 14.21
N ARG A 184 -5.44 -9.31 14.38
CA ARG A 184 -6.82 -9.58 13.97
C ARG A 184 -6.96 -9.67 12.45
N ALA A 185 -6.38 -8.74 11.70
CA ALA A 185 -6.41 -8.80 10.24
C ALA A 185 -5.59 -9.97 9.70
N ALA A 186 -4.48 -10.34 10.35
CA ALA A 186 -3.72 -11.54 10.01
C ALA A 186 -4.56 -12.83 10.18
N ALA A 187 -5.44 -12.89 11.18
CA ALA A 187 -6.40 -13.99 11.31
C ALA A 187 -7.42 -14.03 10.16
N LEU A 188 -7.87 -12.86 9.66
CA LEU A 188 -8.70 -12.79 8.46
C LEU A 188 -7.95 -13.28 7.21
N VAL A 189 -6.69 -12.89 7.04
CA VAL A 189 -5.82 -13.40 5.97
C VAL A 189 -5.67 -14.93 6.07
N ALA A 190 -5.42 -15.46 7.28
CA ALA A 190 -5.37 -16.91 7.50
C ALA A 190 -6.67 -17.59 7.04
N ASN A 191 -7.81 -16.96 7.25
CA ASN A 191 -9.10 -17.48 6.79
C ASN A 191 -9.22 -17.52 5.27
N GLU A 192 -8.61 -16.59 4.52
CA GLU A 192 -8.55 -16.68 3.04
C GLU A 192 -7.73 -17.90 2.59
N PHE A 193 -6.60 -18.19 3.27
CA PHE A 193 -5.83 -19.40 3.01
C PHE A 193 -6.65 -20.66 3.32
N ILE A 194 -7.32 -20.71 4.48
CA ILE A 194 -8.14 -21.85 4.88
C ILE A 194 -9.28 -22.08 3.88
N ARG A 195 -9.99 -21.03 3.43
CA ARG A 195 -11.04 -21.14 2.43
C ARG A 195 -10.51 -21.71 1.11
N SER A 196 -9.37 -21.21 0.65
CA SER A 196 -8.75 -21.67 -0.59
C SER A 196 -8.30 -23.15 -0.48
N ILE A 197 -7.74 -23.55 0.67
CA ILE A 197 -7.36 -24.94 0.96
C ILE A 197 -8.60 -25.84 0.99
N ASN A 198 -9.64 -25.43 1.71
CA ASN A 198 -10.87 -26.22 1.82
C ASN A 198 -11.55 -26.40 0.45
N ALA A 199 -11.61 -25.33 -0.34
CA ALA A 199 -12.19 -25.40 -1.70
C ALA A 199 -11.35 -26.28 -2.62
N LYS A 200 -10.02 -26.17 -2.58
CA LYS A 200 -9.12 -26.92 -3.47
C LYS A 200 -9.07 -28.42 -3.15
N TYR A 201 -9.06 -28.77 -1.88
CA TYR A 201 -8.80 -30.14 -1.43
C TYR A 201 -10.04 -30.84 -0.84
N ASN A 202 -11.19 -30.19 -0.92
CA ASN A 202 -12.44 -30.66 -0.30
C ASN A 202 -12.23 -31.00 1.20
N SER A 203 -11.53 -30.12 1.89
CA SER A 203 -11.22 -30.27 3.32
C SER A 203 -12.18 -29.40 4.17
N THR A 204 -12.15 -29.62 5.47
CA THR A 204 -13.03 -28.95 6.45
C THR A 204 -12.23 -28.33 7.58
N VAL A 205 -11.08 -27.70 7.24
CA VAL A 205 -10.28 -26.98 8.24
C VAL A 205 -11.13 -25.84 8.81
N PRO A 206 -11.29 -25.73 10.14
CA PRO A 206 -12.09 -24.68 10.75
C PRO A 206 -11.45 -23.30 10.51
N LEU A 207 -12.30 -22.30 10.32
CA LEU A 207 -11.83 -20.92 10.26
C LEU A 207 -11.34 -20.44 11.63
N VAL A 208 -10.39 -19.54 11.61
CA VAL A 208 -9.88 -18.86 12.81
C VAL A 208 -10.93 -17.82 13.24
N ASP A 209 -11.21 -17.76 14.54
CA ASP A 209 -12.02 -16.69 15.14
C ASP A 209 -11.13 -15.45 15.32
N GLU A 210 -11.29 -14.48 14.42
CA GLU A 210 -10.50 -13.25 14.43
C GLU A 210 -10.76 -12.38 15.67
N THR A 211 -11.87 -12.58 16.37
CA THR A 211 -12.21 -11.80 17.57
C THR A 211 -11.29 -12.12 18.75
N GLN A 212 -10.62 -13.27 18.72
CA GLN A 212 -9.63 -13.67 19.72
C GLN A 212 -8.30 -12.90 19.58
N TYR A 213 -8.13 -12.11 18.53
CA TYR A 213 -6.89 -11.41 18.25
C TYR A 213 -7.06 -9.89 18.40
N ARG A 214 -5.98 -9.23 18.79
CA ARG A 214 -5.97 -7.78 19.00
C ARG A 214 -5.99 -7.02 17.66
N ALA A 215 -6.79 -5.96 17.59
CA ALA A 215 -6.70 -4.90 16.59
C ALA A 215 -5.71 -3.82 17.07
N VAL A 216 -5.69 -2.65 16.39
CA VAL A 216 -4.95 -1.49 16.87
C VAL A 216 -5.54 -1.07 18.22
N LEU A 217 -4.68 -0.98 19.24
CA LEU A 217 -5.04 -0.38 20.53
C LEU A 217 -4.56 1.07 20.49
N LEU A 218 -5.48 1.98 20.60
CA LEU A 218 -5.17 3.39 20.86
C LEU A 218 -4.96 3.56 22.37
N PRO A 219 -3.96 4.36 22.78
CA PRO A 219 -3.73 4.66 24.19
C PRO A 219 -4.89 5.44 24.82
#